data_68e38c6d307bd02d32337e73e5d01a8f
#
_entry.id   68e38c6d307bd02d32337e73e5d01a8f
#
_cell.length_a   1.000
_cell.length_b   1.000
_cell.length_c   1.000
_cell.angle_alpha   90.00
_cell.angle_beta   90.00
_cell.angle_gamma   90.00
#
_symmetry.space_group_name_H-M   'P 1'
#
loop_
_entity.id
_entity.type
_entity.pdbx_description
1 polymer ?
#
loop_
_entity_poly.entity_id
_entity_poly.type
_entity_poly.pdbx_seq_one_letter_code
_entity_poly.pdbx_strand_id
1 'polypeptide(L)' 'MENYKLLKDPLFGTISMYARRLSDNALVHRELNQEYLAWLAEGNTPEPADEVTQ' A
#
# COMPACT_ATOMS: atom_id res chain seq x y z
N MET A 1 2.67 10.85 -11.35
CA MET A 1 1.49 10.10 -10.94
C MET A 1 1.83 9.23 -9.73
N GLU A 2 1.00 9.30 -8.70
CA GLU A 2 1.26 8.53 -7.51
C GLU A 2 1.00 7.05 -7.74
N ASN A 3 1.77 6.24 -7.05
CA ASN A 3 1.56 4.81 -7.04
C ASN A 3 1.79 4.31 -5.63
N TYR A 4 1.01 3.30 -5.26
CA TYR A 4 1.11 2.71 -3.94
C TYR A 4 1.28 1.21 -4.08
N LYS A 5 1.93 0.61 -3.11
CA LYS A 5 2.17 -0.81 -3.09
C LYS A 5 1.73 -1.36 -1.74
N LEU A 6 0.97 -2.42 -1.77
CA LEU A 6 0.55 -3.07 -0.53
C LEU A 6 1.75 -3.74 0.11
N LEU A 7 1.72 -3.83 1.43
CA LEU A 7 2.77 -4.48 2.20
C LEU A 7 2.18 -5.69 2.89
N LYS A 8 3.01 -6.69 3.10
CA LYS A 8 2.60 -7.93 3.72
C LYS A 8 3.18 -8.02 5.12
N ASP A 9 2.36 -8.41 6.08
CA ASP A 9 2.82 -8.59 7.44
C ASP A 9 3.64 -9.88 7.50
N PRO A 10 4.92 -9.79 7.90
CA PRO A 10 5.77 -10.97 7.90
C PRO A 10 5.39 -11.99 8.96
N LEU A 11 4.69 -11.56 10.02
CA LEU A 11 4.29 -12.48 11.07
C LEU A 11 3.03 -13.26 10.72
N PHE A 12 2.06 -12.56 10.13
CA PHE A 12 0.76 -13.17 9.90
C PHE A 12 0.50 -13.52 8.44
N GLY A 13 1.34 -13.04 7.54
CA GLY A 13 1.16 -13.31 6.12
C GLY A 13 -0.04 -12.62 5.50
N THR A 14 -0.62 -11.67 6.21
CA THR A 14 -1.76 -10.91 5.71
C THR A 14 -1.29 -9.54 5.23
N ILE A 15 -2.18 -8.85 4.51
CA ILE A 15 -1.85 -7.51 4.03
C ILE A 15 -1.81 -6.56 5.22
N SER A 16 -0.72 -5.81 5.32
CA SER A 16 -0.53 -4.84 6.39
C SER A 16 -1.55 -3.72 6.27
N MET A 17 -1.80 -3.03 7.39
CA MET A 17 -2.65 -1.86 7.37
C MET A 17 -1.94 -0.65 6.74
N TYR A 18 -0.68 -0.79 6.36
CA TYR A 18 0.09 0.26 5.72
C TYR A 18 0.38 -0.10 4.28
N ALA A 19 0.48 0.93 3.45
CA ALA A 19 0.94 0.79 2.08
C ALA A 19 2.12 1.72 1.89
N ARG A 20 2.95 1.45 0.88
CA ARG A 20 4.10 2.28 0.60
C ARG A 20 3.79 3.18 -0.58
N ARG A 21 4.00 4.48 -0.41
CA ARG A 21 3.90 5.43 -1.51
C ARG A 21 5.21 5.38 -2.28
N LEU A 22 5.13 4.98 -3.53
CA LEU A 22 6.33 4.66 -4.28
C LEU A 22 7.13 5.88 -4.71
N SER A 23 6.50 7.07 -4.71
CA SER A 23 7.22 8.27 -5.14
C SER A 23 8.31 8.66 -4.15
N ASP A 24 8.12 8.40 -2.86
CA ASP A 24 9.08 8.78 -1.84
C ASP A 24 9.28 7.72 -0.78
N ASN A 25 8.73 6.52 -1.00
CA ASN A 25 8.84 5.40 -0.07
C ASN A 25 8.21 5.65 1.29
N ALA A 26 7.28 6.59 1.37
CA ALA A 26 6.62 6.88 2.63
C ALA A 26 5.57 5.81 2.92
N LEU A 27 5.42 5.48 4.20
CA LEU A 27 4.34 4.58 4.62
C LEU A 27 3.09 5.39 4.86
N VAL A 28 1.96 4.88 4.37
CA VAL A 28 0.67 5.51 4.57
C VAL A 28 -0.30 4.48 5.12
N HIS A 29 -1.22 4.94 5.95
CA HIS A 29 -2.23 4.07 6.54
C HIS A 29 -3.33 3.86 5.52
N ARG A 30 -3.63 2.59 5.22
CA ARG A 30 -4.57 2.26 4.15
C ARG A 30 -6.00 2.72 4.43
N GLU A 31 -6.35 2.96 5.67
CA GLU A 31 -7.71 3.35 6.03
C GLU A 31 -7.82 4.78 6.49
N LEU A 32 -6.74 5.39 6.94
CA LEU A 32 -6.78 6.73 7.50
C LEU A 32 -6.14 7.80 6.64
N ASN A 33 -5.28 7.41 5.71
CA ASN A 33 -4.61 8.37 4.86
C ASN A 33 -5.55 8.83 3.74
N GLN A 34 -5.92 10.11 3.79
CA GLN A 34 -6.91 10.62 2.85
C GLN A 34 -6.39 10.69 1.42
N GLU A 35 -5.11 10.93 1.25
CA GLU A 35 -4.53 10.92 -0.10
C GLU A 35 -4.64 9.55 -0.74
N TYR A 36 -4.37 8.52 0.05
CA TYR A 36 -4.47 7.16 -0.46
C TYR A 36 -5.93 6.82 -0.80
N LEU A 37 -6.85 7.20 0.08
CA LEU A 37 -8.26 6.93 -0.16
C LEU A 37 -8.78 7.67 -1.38
N ALA A 38 -8.38 8.90 -1.57
CA ALA A 38 -8.77 9.67 -2.75
C ALA A 38 -8.20 9.03 -4.02
N TRP A 39 -6.97 8.55 -3.94
CA TRP A 39 -6.34 7.88 -5.07
C TRP A 39 -7.10 6.62 -5.46
N LEU A 40 -7.55 5.85 -4.46
CA LEU A 40 -8.37 4.67 -4.75
C LEU A 40 -9.70 5.04 -5.36
N ALA A 41 -10.29 6.14 -4.87
CA ALA A 41 -11.59 6.58 -5.38
C ALA A 41 -11.54 7.00 -6.84
N GLU A 42 -10.35 7.35 -7.33
CA GLU A 42 -10.16 7.67 -8.73
C GLU A 42 -10.12 6.45 -9.63
N GLY A 43 -10.20 5.27 -9.07
CA GLY A 43 -10.19 4.04 -9.85
C GLY A 43 -8.85 3.37 -9.92
N ASN A 44 -7.88 3.84 -9.13
CA ASN A 44 -6.55 3.25 -9.13
C ASN A 44 -6.51 2.00 -8.27
N THR A 45 -5.54 1.15 -8.56
CA THR A 45 -5.34 -0.09 -7.81
C THR A 45 -3.89 -0.15 -7.35
N PRO A 46 -3.65 -0.37 -6.05
CA PRO A 46 -2.28 -0.48 -5.58
C PRO A 46 -1.63 -1.77 -6.08
N GLU A 47 -0.31 -1.73 -6.18
CA GLU A 47 0.43 -2.92 -6.57
C GLU A 47 0.31 -3.97 -5.47
N PRO A 48 0.31 -5.25 -5.83
CA PRO A 48 0.21 -6.30 -4.83
C PRO A 48 1.42 -6.31 -3.90
N ALA A 49 1.21 -6.79 -2.70
CA ALA A 49 2.30 -6.91 -1.75
C ALA A 49 3.37 -7.86 -2.28
N ASP A 50 4.61 -7.56 -1.95
CA ASP A 50 5.69 -8.45 -2.32
C ASP A 50 5.49 -9.80 -1.68
N GLU A 51 5.72 -10.82 -2.46
CA GLU A 51 5.76 -12.15 -1.91
C GLU A 51 7.13 -12.43 -1.36
N VAL A 52 7.17 -12.95 -0.17
CA VAL A 52 8.42 -13.32 0.43
C VAL A 52 8.85 -14.63 -0.18
N THR A 53 9.77 -14.55 -1.12
CA THR A 53 10.23 -15.72 -1.83
C THR A 53 11.61 -16.09 -1.32
N GLN A 54 11.68 -16.54 -0.15
CA GLN A 54 12.97 -16.91 0.39
C GLN A 54 13.15 -18.36 0.50
#